data_b4f9c8abe38eacb0346e9fe59d4580e1
#
_entry.id   b4f9c8abe38eacb0346e9fe59d4580e1
#
_cell.length_a   1.000
_cell.length_b   1.000
_cell.length_c   1.000
_cell.angle_alpha   90.00
_cell.angle_beta   90.00
_cell.angle_gamma   90.00
#
_symmetry.space_group_name_H-M   'P 1'
#
loop_
_entity.id
_entity.type
_entity.pdbx_description
1 polymer ?
#
loop_
_entity_poly.entity_id
_entity_poly.type
_entity_poly.pdbx_seq_one_letter_code
_entity_poly.pdbx_strand_id
1 'polypeptide(L)'
;MFAARITSPKKIEIEDIETPTIKEGQCLIKLERWSVCGSDIRHAYGPVMPEEEYPMRHGGACHECAGTIVESKSDKFKVGQRVIVLPSQDGPGGLVEYYPGDESRMALVPDHGDLGEWILCQPSGTVLYSCQQMGTILGKDVVVMGQGSIGLSFTAIVARAGARRVIAVDPLDYRLEWGKKFGATHTINPDRDNVDEALAEITDGKLADIS
;
A
#
# COMPACT_ATOMS: atom_id res chain seq x y z
N MET A 1 -3.42 2.93 26.30
CA MET A 1 -3.41 3.49 24.93
C MET A 1 -4.67 3.08 24.20
N PHE A 2 -5.12 3.88 23.24
CA PHE A 2 -6.25 3.51 22.41
C PHE A 2 -5.88 2.50 21.33
N ALA A 3 -6.76 1.54 21.10
CA ALA A 3 -6.68 0.56 20.02
C ALA A 3 -8.06 0.37 19.38
N ALA A 4 -8.12 0.32 18.06
CA ALA A 4 -9.33 -0.07 17.36
C ALA A 4 -9.40 -1.60 17.28
N ARG A 5 -10.62 -2.15 17.35
CA ARG A 5 -10.88 -3.57 17.20
C ARG A 5 -12.08 -3.80 16.31
N ILE A 6 -11.92 -4.61 15.29
CA ILE A 6 -13.04 -5.06 14.47
C ILE A 6 -13.72 -6.22 15.22
N THR A 7 -14.90 -5.98 15.74
CA THR A 7 -15.62 -6.93 16.62
C THR A 7 -16.59 -7.82 15.86
N SER A 8 -17.03 -7.38 14.68
CA SER A 8 -17.82 -8.14 13.71
C SER A 8 -17.75 -7.44 12.35
N PRO A 9 -18.25 -8.02 11.26
CA PRO A 9 -18.32 -7.34 9.97
C PRO A 9 -18.93 -5.94 10.07
N LYS A 10 -18.21 -4.93 9.55
CA LYS A 10 -18.61 -3.50 9.56
C LYS A 10 -18.74 -2.85 10.93
N LYS A 11 -18.24 -3.47 12.00
CA LYS A 11 -18.27 -2.93 13.34
C LYS A 11 -16.86 -2.79 13.91
N ILE A 12 -16.51 -1.55 14.30
CA ILE A 12 -15.25 -1.22 14.95
C ILE A 12 -15.56 -0.62 16.32
N GLU A 13 -14.83 -1.06 17.33
CA GLU A 13 -14.87 -0.52 18.69
C GLU A 13 -13.50 0.05 19.04
N ILE A 14 -13.48 1.07 19.88
CA ILE A 14 -12.23 1.65 20.41
C ILE A 14 -12.11 1.18 21.86
N GLU A 15 -11.02 0.53 22.18
CA GLU A 15 -10.73 -0.01 23.49
C GLU A 15 -9.51 0.69 24.09
N ASP A 16 -9.45 0.82 25.40
CA ASP A 16 -8.27 1.26 26.12
C ASP A 16 -7.50 0.03 26.62
N ILE A 17 -6.28 -0.13 26.15
CA ILE A 17 -5.41 -1.28 26.43
C ILE A 17 -4.06 -0.81 26.98
N GLU A 18 -3.31 -1.72 27.60
CA GLU A 18 -1.95 -1.41 28.05
C GLU A 18 -1.04 -1.06 26.86
N THR A 19 -0.18 -0.06 27.08
CA THR A 19 0.87 0.27 26.09
C THR A 19 1.87 -0.88 26.05
N PRO A 20 2.22 -1.41 24.86
CA PRO A 20 3.10 -2.57 24.77
C PRO A 20 4.52 -2.20 25.21
N THR A 21 5.19 -3.16 25.85
CA THR A 21 6.63 -3.08 26.11
C THR A 21 7.42 -3.59 24.90
N ILE A 22 8.60 -3.06 24.67
CA ILE A 22 9.47 -3.46 23.57
C ILE A 22 10.60 -4.38 24.04
N LYS A 23 11.05 -5.24 23.12
CA LYS A 23 12.18 -6.18 23.28
C LYS A 23 13.40 -5.66 22.51
N GLU A 24 14.56 -6.32 22.69
CA GLU A 24 15.75 -6.08 21.87
C GLU A 24 15.43 -6.17 20.37
N GLY A 25 15.94 -5.22 19.59
CA GLY A 25 15.66 -5.08 18.16
C GLY A 25 14.32 -4.43 17.84
N GLN A 26 13.59 -3.91 18.83
CA GLN A 26 12.31 -3.24 18.63
C GLN A 26 12.35 -1.78 19.00
N CYS A 27 11.41 -1.02 18.41
CA CYS A 27 11.13 0.37 18.75
C CYS A 27 9.64 0.52 19.10
N LEU A 28 9.34 1.35 20.10
CA LEU A 28 7.99 1.82 20.34
C LEU A 28 7.73 3.05 19.46
N ILE A 29 6.74 2.93 18.60
CA ILE A 29 6.39 3.96 17.63
C ILE A 29 5.05 4.57 18.03
N LYS A 30 5.01 5.88 18.23
CA LYS A 30 3.75 6.61 18.28
C LYS A 30 3.25 6.76 16.85
N LEU A 31 2.17 6.06 16.51
CA LEU A 31 1.59 6.13 15.19
C LEU A 31 0.82 7.44 14.99
N GLU A 32 0.97 8.05 13.84
CA GLU A 32 0.42 9.38 13.53
C GLU A 32 -0.37 9.39 12.23
N ARG A 33 -0.09 8.43 11.34
CA ARG A 33 -0.78 8.28 10.06
C ARG A 33 -1.02 6.82 9.73
N TRP A 34 -2.19 6.57 9.16
CA TRP A 34 -2.62 5.26 8.68
C TRP A 34 -3.17 5.42 7.27
N SER A 35 -2.92 4.44 6.42
CA SER A 35 -3.58 4.29 5.14
C SER A 35 -4.43 3.02 5.15
N VAL A 36 -5.65 3.13 4.65
CA VAL A 36 -6.57 2.00 4.57
C VAL A 36 -6.40 1.32 3.22
N CYS A 37 -5.86 0.11 3.25
CA CYS A 37 -5.72 -0.73 2.07
C CYS A 37 -7.06 -1.34 1.64
N GLY A 38 -7.23 -1.62 0.36
CA GLY A 38 -8.40 -2.35 -0.14
C GLY A 38 -8.58 -3.73 0.50
N SER A 39 -7.48 -4.37 0.92
CA SER A 39 -7.51 -5.64 1.67
C SER A 39 -8.11 -5.49 3.06
N ASP A 40 -7.88 -4.38 3.75
CA ASP A 40 -8.46 -4.12 5.07
C ASP A 40 -9.98 -4.05 4.99
N ILE A 41 -10.49 -3.39 3.94
CA ILE A 41 -11.93 -3.27 3.71
C ILE A 41 -12.52 -4.62 3.28
N ARG A 42 -11.88 -5.29 2.32
CA ARG A 42 -12.44 -6.50 1.73
C ARG A 42 -12.39 -7.69 2.69
N HIS A 43 -11.26 -7.92 3.35
CA HIS A 43 -11.03 -9.12 4.14
C HIS A 43 -11.44 -8.96 5.60
N ALA A 44 -11.12 -7.82 6.22
CA ALA A 44 -11.29 -7.65 7.64
C ALA A 44 -12.59 -6.93 8.02
N TYR A 45 -12.89 -5.82 7.36
CA TYR A 45 -14.09 -5.03 7.66
C TYR A 45 -15.33 -5.56 6.95
N GLY A 46 -15.18 -6.14 5.75
CA GLY A 46 -16.26 -6.72 4.96
C GLY A 46 -16.66 -8.13 5.43
N PRO A 47 -17.70 -8.74 4.82
CA PRO A 47 -18.24 -10.04 5.23
C PRO A 47 -17.48 -11.25 4.64
N VAL A 48 -16.22 -11.07 4.21
CA VAL A 48 -15.45 -12.15 3.57
C VAL A 48 -14.76 -13.05 4.60
N MET A 49 -14.46 -12.50 5.79
CA MET A 49 -13.81 -13.23 6.87
C MET A 49 -14.84 -14.11 7.61
N PRO A 50 -14.50 -15.36 7.96
CA PRO A 50 -15.38 -16.23 8.75
C PRO A 50 -15.76 -15.60 10.11
N GLU A 51 -16.94 -15.92 10.62
CA GLU A 51 -17.43 -15.34 11.88
C GLU A 51 -16.52 -15.68 13.08
N GLU A 52 -15.88 -16.85 13.07
CA GLU A 52 -14.96 -17.32 14.09
C GLU A 52 -13.65 -16.51 14.19
N GLU A 53 -13.32 -15.74 13.17
CA GLU A 53 -12.16 -14.83 13.16
C GLU A 53 -12.43 -13.52 13.91
N TYR A 54 -13.66 -13.27 14.32
CA TYR A 54 -14.03 -12.12 15.13
C TYR A 54 -14.23 -12.50 16.62
N PRO A 55 -13.91 -11.58 17.52
CA PRO A 55 -13.30 -10.28 17.28
C PRO A 55 -11.85 -10.42 16.87
N MET A 56 -11.42 -9.60 15.94
CA MET A 56 -10.02 -9.55 15.52
C MET A 56 -9.11 -9.11 16.68
N ARG A 57 -7.81 -9.33 16.53
CA ARG A 57 -6.80 -8.76 17.44
C ARG A 57 -6.88 -7.24 17.47
N HIS A 58 -6.44 -6.62 18.57
CA HIS A 58 -6.38 -5.16 18.68
C HIS A 58 -5.54 -4.54 17.54
N GLY A 59 -6.03 -3.47 16.98
CA GLY A 59 -5.41 -2.82 15.81
C GLY A 59 -5.49 -3.62 14.52
N GLY A 60 -6.23 -4.74 14.52
CA GLY A 60 -6.30 -5.65 13.38
C GLY A 60 -6.74 -4.98 12.10
N ALA A 61 -6.24 -5.53 11.02
CA ALA A 61 -6.34 -5.24 9.62
C ALA A 61 -5.33 -4.22 9.08
N CYS A 62 -5.19 -3.02 9.64
CA CYS A 62 -4.30 -1.99 9.09
C CYS A 62 -2.83 -2.42 9.11
N HIS A 63 -2.16 -2.25 7.96
CA HIS A 63 -0.75 -2.61 7.77
C HIS A 63 0.07 -1.50 7.08
N GLU A 64 -0.52 -0.38 6.77
CA GLU A 64 0.14 0.81 6.24
C GLU A 64 0.17 1.87 7.33
N CYS A 65 1.29 1.99 8.05
CA CYS A 65 1.42 2.81 9.25
C CYS A 65 2.69 3.62 9.23
N ALA A 66 2.60 4.88 9.70
CA ALA A 66 3.74 5.77 9.86
C ALA A 66 3.64 6.54 11.19
N GLY A 67 4.79 6.82 11.78
CA GLY A 67 4.86 7.54 13.05
C GLY A 67 6.29 7.89 13.46
N THR A 68 6.43 8.29 14.72
CA THR A 68 7.69 8.71 15.33
C THR A 68 8.10 7.74 16.43
N ILE A 69 9.36 7.35 16.46
CA ILE A 69 9.92 6.48 17.50
C ILE A 69 9.98 7.24 18.83
N VAL A 70 9.36 6.69 19.87
CA VAL A 70 9.35 7.28 21.23
C VAL A 70 10.21 6.50 22.23
N GLU A 71 10.49 5.21 21.96
CA GLU A 71 11.44 4.38 22.70
C GLU A 71 12.15 3.44 21.72
N SER A 72 13.44 3.15 21.95
CA SER A 72 14.22 2.27 21.08
C SER A 72 15.11 1.31 21.88
N LYS A 73 15.04 0.04 21.50
CA LYS A 73 15.99 -1.03 21.85
C LYS A 73 16.62 -1.62 20.58
N SER A 74 16.75 -0.79 19.53
CA SER A 74 17.36 -1.14 18.25
C SER A 74 18.71 -0.41 18.11
N ASP A 75 19.68 -1.09 17.53
CA ASP A 75 20.96 -0.49 17.16
C ASP A 75 20.84 0.38 15.88
N LYS A 76 19.80 0.17 15.08
CA LYS A 76 19.61 0.84 13.78
C LYS A 76 18.77 2.11 13.86
N PHE A 77 17.84 2.17 14.81
CA PHE A 77 16.83 3.22 14.91
C PHE A 77 16.90 3.95 16.24
N LYS A 78 16.66 5.26 16.20
CA LYS A 78 16.78 6.16 17.37
C LYS A 78 15.47 6.87 17.65
N VAL A 79 15.26 7.22 18.92
CA VAL A 79 14.13 8.06 19.36
C VAL A 79 14.12 9.38 18.58
N GLY A 80 12.92 9.81 18.18
CA GLY A 80 12.67 11.00 17.39
C GLY A 80 12.71 10.78 15.88
N GLN A 81 13.18 9.64 15.39
CA GLN A 81 13.15 9.34 13.95
C GLN A 81 11.74 8.99 13.49
N ARG A 82 11.42 9.44 12.28
CA ARG A 82 10.16 9.16 11.61
C ARG A 82 10.30 7.89 10.76
N VAL A 83 9.33 7.01 10.87
CA VAL A 83 9.37 5.68 10.23
C VAL A 83 8.02 5.31 9.61
N ILE A 84 8.11 4.49 8.58
CA ILE A 84 7.02 3.60 8.16
C ILE A 84 7.26 2.25 8.86
N VAL A 85 6.21 1.63 9.35
CA VAL A 85 6.26 0.29 9.95
C VAL A 85 5.20 -0.61 9.33
N LEU A 86 5.60 -1.84 9.05
CA LEU A 86 4.71 -2.91 8.58
C LEU A 86 4.39 -3.82 9.77
N PRO A 87 3.16 -3.78 10.33
CA PRO A 87 2.75 -4.63 11.41
C PRO A 87 2.96 -6.13 11.14
N SER A 88 3.45 -6.85 12.14
CA SER A 88 3.63 -8.31 12.07
C SER A 88 2.30 -9.02 12.29
N GLN A 89 2.25 -10.31 11.89
CA GLN A 89 1.05 -11.13 12.14
C GLN A 89 0.94 -11.59 13.60
N ASP A 90 2.03 -11.66 14.32
CA ASP A 90 2.12 -12.18 15.69
C ASP A 90 1.90 -11.11 16.78
N GLY A 91 1.68 -9.84 16.38
CA GLY A 91 1.48 -8.70 17.29
C GLY A 91 0.14 -8.01 17.09
N PRO A 92 -0.08 -6.83 17.65
CA PRO A 92 -1.22 -6.00 17.32
C PRO A 92 -1.19 -5.64 15.84
N GLY A 93 -2.35 -5.27 15.27
CA GLY A 93 -2.39 -4.62 13.97
C GLY A 93 -2.03 -3.14 14.08
N GLY A 94 -2.10 -2.42 12.96
CA GLY A 94 -1.66 -1.03 12.89
C GLY A 94 -2.64 0.00 13.47
N LEU A 95 -3.91 -0.33 13.68
CA LEU A 95 -4.89 0.63 14.22
C LEU A 95 -4.76 0.77 15.75
N VAL A 96 -3.59 1.16 16.22
CA VAL A 96 -3.24 1.40 17.63
C VAL A 96 -2.50 2.73 17.77
N GLU A 97 -2.53 3.30 18.96
CA GLU A 97 -1.83 4.56 19.23
C GLU A 97 -0.29 4.37 19.29
N TYR A 98 0.15 3.27 19.93
CA TYR A 98 1.58 2.91 20.02
C TYR A 98 1.79 1.49 19.49
N TYR A 99 2.79 1.34 18.63
CA TYR A 99 3.10 0.06 17.99
C TYR A 99 4.52 -0.42 18.33
N PRO A 100 4.72 -1.68 18.78
CA PRO A 100 6.05 -2.24 19.02
C PRO A 100 6.60 -2.79 17.69
N GLY A 101 7.31 -1.92 16.94
CA GLY A 101 7.85 -2.24 15.62
C GLY A 101 9.17 -2.99 15.70
N ASP A 102 9.27 -4.11 14.97
CA ASP A 102 10.54 -4.81 14.75
C ASP A 102 11.39 -4.04 13.73
N GLU A 103 12.70 -3.90 14.00
CA GLU A 103 13.61 -3.16 13.13
C GLU A 103 13.73 -3.70 11.70
N SER A 104 13.42 -4.99 11.49
CA SER A 104 13.41 -5.61 10.17
C SER A 104 12.20 -5.24 9.33
N ARG A 105 11.17 -4.67 9.97
CA ARG A 105 9.89 -4.30 9.35
C ARG A 105 9.64 -2.79 9.36
N MET A 106 10.70 -2.02 9.50
CA MET A 106 10.66 -0.56 9.57
C MET A 106 11.56 0.05 8.50
N ALA A 107 11.17 1.23 8.01
CA ALA A 107 11.99 2.05 7.14
C ALA A 107 11.97 3.50 7.60
N LEU A 108 13.15 4.14 7.60
CA LEU A 108 13.25 5.57 7.83
C LEU A 108 12.57 6.35 6.70
N VAL A 109 11.87 7.41 7.09
CA VAL A 109 11.42 8.43 6.16
C VAL A 109 12.09 9.76 6.48
N PRO A 110 12.19 10.69 5.51
CA PRO A 110 12.76 12.01 5.75
C PRO A 110 12.08 12.74 6.90
N ASP A 111 12.82 13.60 7.60
CA ASP A 111 12.33 14.44 8.68
C ASP A 111 11.48 15.63 8.22
N HIS A 112 11.37 15.85 6.91
CA HIS A 112 10.55 16.87 6.24
C HIS A 112 9.35 16.25 5.49
N GLY A 113 8.43 17.09 5.06
CA GLY A 113 7.20 16.68 4.35
C GLY A 113 6.15 16.04 5.28
N ASP A 114 4.98 15.77 4.74
CA ASP A 114 3.87 15.14 5.48
C ASP A 114 4.08 13.62 5.57
N LEU A 115 3.90 13.05 6.76
CA LEU A 115 3.88 11.59 6.95
C LEU A 115 2.76 10.91 6.14
N GLY A 116 1.65 11.63 5.89
CA GLY A 116 0.57 11.14 5.02
C GLY A 116 1.00 10.96 3.56
N GLU A 117 2.02 11.69 3.09
CA GLU A 117 2.62 11.47 1.77
C GLU A 117 3.66 10.34 1.84
N TRP A 118 4.51 10.35 2.88
CA TRP A 118 5.54 9.32 3.04
C TRP A 118 4.99 7.91 3.25
N ILE A 119 3.81 7.76 3.86
CA ILE A 119 3.19 6.44 4.08
C ILE A 119 2.93 5.70 2.75
N LEU A 120 2.75 6.43 1.64
CA LEU A 120 2.56 5.86 0.31
C LEU A 120 3.78 5.05 -0.18
N CYS A 121 4.93 5.21 0.46
CA CYS A 121 6.10 4.36 0.18
C CYS A 121 5.86 2.89 0.52
N GLN A 122 4.97 2.58 1.48
CA GLN A 122 4.63 1.20 1.82
C GLN A 122 3.96 0.46 0.66
N PRO A 123 2.79 0.89 0.12
CA PRO A 123 2.17 0.22 -1.04
C PRO A 123 3.03 0.35 -2.31
N SER A 124 3.73 1.46 -2.51
CA SER A 124 4.64 1.62 -3.66
C SER A 124 5.83 0.67 -3.60
N GLY A 125 6.31 0.31 -2.41
CA GLY A 125 7.35 -0.71 -2.22
C GLY A 125 6.91 -2.08 -2.72
N THR A 126 5.66 -2.48 -2.49
CA THR A 126 5.06 -3.71 -3.01
C THR A 126 5.03 -3.72 -4.55
N VAL A 127 4.65 -2.59 -5.15
CA VAL A 127 4.65 -2.43 -6.61
C VAL A 127 6.07 -2.49 -7.17
N LEU A 128 7.03 -1.81 -6.54
CA LEU A 128 8.43 -1.82 -6.96
C LEU A 128 9.00 -3.25 -6.93
N TYR A 129 8.73 -4.00 -5.86
CA TYR A 129 9.13 -5.40 -5.76
C TYR A 129 8.52 -6.24 -6.89
N SER A 130 7.22 -6.07 -7.19
CA SER A 130 6.57 -6.75 -8.32
C SER A 130 7.22 -6.41 -9.66
N CYS A 131 7.54 -5.13 -9.90
CA CYS A 131 8.22 -4.72 -11.13
C CYS A 131 9.61 -5.35 -11.26
N GLN A 132 10.35 -5.54 -10.15
CA GLN A 132 11.64 -6.24 -10.17
C GLN A 132 11.52 -7.71 -10.58
N GLN A 133 10.38 -8.37 -10.27
CA GLN A 133 10.13 -9.76 -10.68
C GLN A 133 9.72 -9.90 -12.15
N MET A 134 9.23 -8.84 -12.79
CA MET A 134 8.83 -8.85 -14.20
C MET A 134 10.02 -8.93 -15.19
N GLY A 135 11.24 -8.78 -14.72
CA GLY A 135 12.42 -8.69 -15.57
C GLY A 135 12.56 -7.31 -16.23
N THR A 136 13.05 -7.30 -17.48
CA THR A 136 13.28 -6.01 -18.15
C THR A 136 11.98 -5.40 -18.66
N ILE A 137 11.74 -4.15 -18.26
CA ILE A 137 10.59 -3.33 -18.67
C ILE A 137 10.99 -2.41 -19.84
N LEU A 138 12.30 -2.14 -19.98
CA LEU A 138 12.83 -1.26 -21.02
C LEU A 138 12.37 -1.69 -22.42
N GLY A 139 11.71 -0.78 -23.14
CA GLY A 139 11.24 -0.98 -24.51
C GLY A 139 10.01 -1.87 -24.65
N LYS A 140 9.37 -2.27 -23.54
CA LYS A 140 8.17 -3.13 -23.54
C LYS A 140 6.89 -2.32 -23.64
N ASP A 141 5.85 -2.94 -24.17
CA ASP A 141 4.47 -2.46 -24.09
C ASP A 141 3.82 -3.07 -22.85
N VAL A 142 3.41 -2.21 -21.92
CA VAL A 142 2.89 -2.61 -20.60
C VAL A 142 1.45 -2.13 -20.46
N VAL A 143 0.55 -3.05 -20.14
CA VAL A 143 -0.84 -2.74 -19.77
C VAL A 143 -0.98 -2.72 -18.25
N VAL A 144 -1.63 -1.69 -17.71
CA VAL A 144 -1.95 -1.58 -16.28
C VAL A 144 -3.46 -1.55 -16.13
N MET A 145 -4.02 -2.67 -15.65
CA MET A 145 -5.45 -2.84 -15.42
C MET A 145 -5.84 -2.22 -14.06
N GLY A 146 -6.68 -1.16 -14.13
CA GLY A 146 -7.08 -0.36 -12.98
C GLY A 146 -6.09 0.77 -12.67
N GLN A 147 -6.63 1.97 -12.43
CA GLN A 147 -5.87 3.17 -12.08
C GLN A 147 -6.26 3.71 -10.68
N GLY A 148 -6.42 2.76 -9.72
CA GLY A 148 -6.44 3.09 -8.30
C GLY A 148 -5.01 3.37 -7.78
N SER A 149 -4.80 3.46 -6.47
CA SER A 149 -3.49 3.77 -5.87
C SER A 149 -2.37 2.83 -6.34
N ILE A 150 -2.65 1.53 -6.37
CA ILE A 150 -1.70 0.51 -6.83
C ILE A 150 -1.44 0.63 -8.34
N GLY A 151 -2.50 0.75 -9.16
CA GLY A 151 -2.34 0.89 -10.61
C GLY A 151 -1.59 2.16 -11.00
N LEU A 152 -1.86 3.30 -10.36
CA LEU A 152 -1.10 4.54 -10.55
C LEU A 152 0.38 4.38 -10.17
N SER A 153 0.68 3.63 -9.10
CA SER A 153 2.05 3.29 -8.72
C SER A 153 2.74 2.44 -9.79
N PHE A 154 2.07 1.40 -10.32
CA PHE A 154 2.59 0.65 -11.47
C PHE A 154 2.82 1.55 -12.67
N THR A 155 1.83 2.34 -13.07
CA THR A 155 1.95 3.28 -14.21
C THR A 155 3.16 4.19 -14.06
N ALA A 156 3.37 4.77 -12.87
CA ALA A 156 4.50 5.64 -12.58
C ALA A 156 5.86 4.91 -12.65
N ILE A 157 5.94 3.71 -12.11
CA ILE A 157 7.20 2.95 -12.03
C ILE A 157 7.57 2.39 -13.39
N VAL A 158 6.64 1.76 -14.13
CA VAL A 158 6.95 1.19 -15.44
C VAL A 158 7.28 2.24 -16.48
N ALA A 159 6.65 3.42 -16.42
CA ALA A 159 7.00 4.56 -17.26
C ALA A 159 8.45 5.01 -17.03
N ARG A 160 8.86 5.13 -15.75
CA ARG A 160 10.24 5.51 -15.37
C ARG A 160 11.25 4.41 -15.63
N ALA A 161 10.83 3.15 -15.65
CA ALA A 161 11.67 2.01 -16.01
C ALA A 161 11.90 1.88 -17.53
N GLY A 162 11.33 2.78 -18.32
CA GLY A 162 11.58 2.86 -19.76
C GLY A 162 10.67 1.99 -20.61
N ALA A 163 9.45 1.69 -20.16
CA ALA A 163 8.44 1.08 -21.03
C ALA A 163 8.26 1.91 -22.30
N ARG A 164 8.11 1.24 -23.44
CA ARG A 164 7.86 1.91 -24.72
C ARG A 164 6.47 2.55 -24.76
N ARG A 165 5.47 1.77 -24.35
CA ARG A 165 4.09 2.22 -24.16
C ARG A 165 3.62 1.78 -22.78
N VAL A 166 2.92 2.68 -22.09
CA VAL A 166 2.20 2.38 -20.84
C VAL A 166 0.72 2.63 -21.12
N ILE A 167 -0.06 1.56 -21.13
CA ILE A 167 -1.47 1.59 -21.50
C ILE A 167 -2.29 1.40 -20.23
N ALA A 168 -2.94 2.46 -19.78
CA ALA A 168 -3.78 2.47 -18.59
C ALA A 168 -5.22 2.12 -18.93
N VAL A 169 -5.79 1.15 -18.22
CA VAL A 169 -7.19 0.72 -18.39
C VAL A 169 -7.95 0.98 -17.09
N ASP A 170 -9.03 1.75 -17.13
CA ASP A 170 -9.92 1.99 -15.97
C ASP A 170 -11.29 2.50 -16.45
N PRO A 171 -12.43 2.08 -15.86
CA PRO A 171 -13.74 2.56 -16.25
C PRO A 171 -13.99 4.04 -15.88
N LEU A 172 -13.19 4.62 -14.99
CA LEU A 172 -13.39 5.96 -14.49
C LEU A 172 -12.44 6.97 -15.17
N ASP A 173 -12.98 7.85 -15.96
CA ASP A 173 -12.20 8.82 -16.73
C ASP A 173 -11.25 9.67 -15.87
N TYR A 174 -11.69 10.12 -14.68
CA TYR A 174 -10.82 10.89 -13.81
C TYR A 174 -9.57 10.11 -13.37
N ARG A 175 -9.64 8.78 -13.27
CA ARG A 175 -8.49 7.92 -12.98
C ARG A 175 -7.57 7.78 -14.17
N LEU A 176 -8.13 7.68 -15.38
CA LEU A 176 -7.34 7.70 -16.62
C LEU A 176 -6.57 9.00 -16.79
N GLU A 177 -7.18 10.15 -16.43
CA GLU A 177 -6.48 11.43 -16.43
C GLU A 177 -5.31 11.48 -15.43
N TRP A 178 -5.45 10.87 -14.26
CA TRP A 178 -4.33 10.68 -13.35
C TRP A 178 -3.30 9.70 -13.93
N GLY A 179 -3.73 8.62 -14.56
CA GLY A 179 -2.83 7.70 -15.27
C GLY A 179 -1.92 8.43 -16.27
N LYS A 180 -2.48 9.34 -17.08
CA LYS A 180 -1.70 10.18 -18.00
C LYS A 180 -0.67 11.03 -17.27
N LYS A 181 -1.04 11.69 -16.17
CA LYS A 181 -0.13 12.50 -15.36
C LYS A 181 1.01 11.66 -14.75
N PHE A 182 0.76 10.38 -14.47
CA PHE A 182 1.73 9.45 -13.92
C PHE A 182 2.57 8.74 -14.97
N GLY A 183 2.30 8.93 -16.27
CA GLY A 183 3.14 8.47 -17.36
C GLY A 183 2.49 7.46 -18.30
N ALA A 184 1.17 7.25 -18.21
CA ALA A 184 0.48 6.47 -19.23
C ALA A 184 0.54 7.20 -20.58
N THR A 185 0.97 6.47 -21.61
CA THR A 185 1.03 6.96 -22.99
C THR A 185 -0.32 6.84 -23.71
N HIS A 186 -1.11 5.85 -23.30
CA HIS A 186 -2.44 5.56 -23.85
C HIS A 186 -3.42 5.22 -22.71
N THR A 187 -4.68 5.43 -22.96
CA THR A 187 -5.75 5.12 -21.99
C THR A 187 -6.89 4.42 -22.70
N ILE A 188 -7.49 3.43 -22.05
CA ILE A 188 -8.66 2.69 -22.53
C ILE A 188 -9.73 2.69 -21.44
N ASN A 189 -10.96 3.06 -21.79
CA ASN A 189 -12.09 2.97 -20.88
C ASN A 189 -12.98 1.81 -21.30
N PRO A 190 -13.03 0.69 -20.53
CA PRO A 190 -13.76 -0.52 -20.90
C PRO A 190 -15.29 -0.35 -20.95
N ASP A 191 -15.83 0.76 -20.41
CA ASP A 191 -17.28 1.02 -20.49
C ASP A 191 -17.71 1.50 -21.89
N ARG A 192 -16.76 1.94 -22.72
CA ARG A 192 -17.04 2.44 -24.07
C ARG A 192 -16.13 1.85 -25.16
N ASP A 193 -15.01 1.29 -24.79
CA ASP A 193 -14.01 0.77 -25.71
C ASP A 193 -13.95 -0.77 -25.58
N ASN A 194 -13.81 -1.50 -26.70
CA ASN A 194 -13.39 -2.88 -26.65
C ASN A 194 -11.89 -2.93 -26.34
N VAL A 195 -11.55 -3.44 -25.16
CA VAL A 195 -10.17 -3.42 -24.65
C VAL A 195 -9.20 -4.17 -25.61
N ASP A 196 -9.60 -5.34 -26.10
CA ASP A 196 -8.75 -6.17 -26.97
C ASP A 196 -8.50 -5.50 -28.32
N GLU A 197 -9.53 -4.91 -28.92
CA GLU A 197 -9.41 -4.17 -30.18
C GLU A 197 -8.54 -2.92 -30.02
N ALA A 198 -8.78 -2.15 -28.95
CA ALA A 198 -7.99 -0.96 -28.64
C ALA A 198 -6.51 -1.31 -28.38
N LEU A 199 -6.25 -2.39 -27.64
CA LEU A 199 -4.88 -2.89 -27.42
C LEU A 199 -4.22 -3.31 -28.73
N ALA A 200 -4.92 -4.03 -29.59
CA ALA A 200 -4.39 -4.43 -30.89
C ALA A 200 -4.05 -3.22 -31.77
N GLU A 201 -4.92 -2.19 -31.79
CA GLU A 201 -4.67 -0.96 -32.52
C GLU A 201 -3.44 -0.21 -31.97
N ILE A 202 -3.36 0.01 -30.65
CA ILE A 202 -2.26 0.72 -30.00
C ILE A 202 -0.91 0.02 -30.23
N THR A 203 -0.92 -1.31 -30.31
CA THR A 203 0.31 -2.13 -30.36
C THR A 203 0.61 -2.72 -31.74
N ASP A 204 -0.03 -2.22 -32.80
CA ASP A 204 0.16 -2.71 -34.17
C ASP A 204 -0.12 -4.22 -34.29
N GLY A 205 -1.12 -4.75 -33.61
CA GLY A 205 -1.58 -6.14 -33.59
C GLY A 205 -0.72 -7.09 -32.73
N LYS A 206 0.30 -6.58 -32.03
CA LYS A 206 1.23 -7.41 -31.22
C LYS A 206 0.76 -7.68 -29.80
N LEU A 207 -0.23 -6.91 -29.33
CA LEU A 207 -0.68 -6.86 -27.94
C LEU A 207 0.44 -6.41 -26.95
N ALA A 208 0.16 -6.52 -25.66
CA ALA A 208 1.14 -6.10 -24.65
C ALA A 208 2.17 -7.21 -24.36
N ASP A 209 3.40 -6.78 -24.04
CA ASP A 209 4.44 -7.69 -23.56
C ASP A 209 4.21 -8.08 -22.08
N ILE A 210 3.60 -7.16 -21.30
CA ILE A 210 3.37 -7.30 -19.85
C ILE A 210 1.97 -6.78 -19.50
N SER A 211 1.24 -7.52 -18.67
CA SER A 211 -0.07 -7.13 -18.12
C SER A 211 -0.20 -7.53 -16.65
#